data_3a8d9a952f0b9b39b5e4ca7b81ae363b
#
_entry.id   3a8d9a952f0b9b39b5e4ca7b81ae363b
#
_cell.length_a   1.000
_cell.length_b   1.000
_cell.length_c   1.000
_cell.angle_alpha   90.00
_cell.angle_beta   90.00
_cell.angle_gamma   90.00
#
_symmetry.space_group_name_H-M   'P 1'
#
loop_
_entity.id
_entity.type
_entity.pdbx_description
1 polymer ?
#
loop_
_entity_poly.entity_id
_entity_poly.type
_entity_poly.pdbx_seq_one_letter_code
_entity_poly.pdbx_strand_id
1 'polypeptide(L)'
;MAQSRQSQWKDRATAPYNFVPLPQGVLTVPLEGGRRDDEERERAKQSYRAHVLADGRVSGYIALTIESKTPVFVGADAQEENFFSPNGELRIPGSSIRGMIKNLFKIVTCGAMRGAGEDYNDRTLYFRTMADKNLNKLYAAEMASQDFVGENRISKTKSKAGYLIQQRDDPRCYICPADFDVIPDRKGGSRHFEVVWGADGSGEASCYTGEMSSKSTYTKHHSPNWMERIPIPDSVVQAYREDISRNGVDLLNEKDKNGDPTHFVSIRNERAAAFTDDPDIVFAVPCFYKQEKNGDICHFGFGRFYRIPYHHSIGEHVLNMDTDGFDYADVLFGCKELWASRLAFTDGMPTETPKMETAAYPQILSEPKPTSVQLYLEQLSLIHI
;
A
#
# COMPACT_ATOMS: atom_id res chain seq x y z
N MET A 1 21.12 32.31 19.50
CA MET A 1 19.89 31.50 19.73
C MET A 1 19.19 31.00 18.44
N ALA A 2 19.53 31.47 17.25
CA ALA A 2 18.87 31.03 16.00
C ALA A 2 19.46 29.73 15.42
N GLN A 3 20.73 29.42 15.70
CA GLN A 3 21.38 28.19 15.15
C GLN A 3 20.95 26.87 15.83
N SER A 4 20.41 26.90 17.05
CA SER A 4 19.97 25.68 17.73
C SER A 4 18.56 25.20 17.27
N ARG A 5 17.74 26.08 16.68
CA ARG A 5 16.44 25.72 16.12
C ARG A 5 16.54 24.98 14.77
N GLN A 6 17.51 25.30 13.94
CA GLN A 6 17.67 24.65 12.63
C GLN A 6 18.12 23.19 12.71
N SER A 7 18.80 22.76 13.77
CA SER A 7 19.23 21.36 13.93
C SER A 7 18.08 20.42 14.36
N GLN A 8 17.08 20.94 15.07
CA GLN A 8 15.93 20.15 15.51
C GLN A 8 14.91 19.82 14.39
N TRP A 9 14.98 20.54 13.26
CA TRP A 9 14.04 20.34 12.14
C TRP A 9 14.50 19.31 11.11
N LYS A 10 15.75 18.90 11.16
CA LYS A 10 16.34 17.98 10.14
C LYS A 10 15.76 16.56 10.18
N ASP A 11 15.12 16.19 11.28
CA ASP A 11 14.61 14.82 11.49
C ASP A 11 13.08 14.76 11.51
N ARG A 12 12.39 15.80 11.06
CA ARG A 12 10.92 15.87 11.04
C ARG A 12 10.40 15.96 9.61
N ALA A 13 9.48 15.08 9.27
CA ALA A 13 8.65 15.24 8.11
C ALA A 13 7.53 16.25 8.43
N THR A 14 7.23 17.12 7.48
CA THR A 14 6.16 18.11 7.60
C THR A 14 5.15 17.83 6.49
N ALA A 15 3.92 17.54 6.86
CA ALA A 15 2.80 17.38 5.94
C ALA A 15 1.68 18.36 6.30
N PRO A 16 0.90 18.86 5.33
CA PRO A 16 -0.23 19.77 5.58
C PRO A 16 -1.45 19.05 6.18
N TYR A 17 -1.29 17.87 6.72
CA TYR A 17 -2.33 17.04 7.32
C TYR A 17 -1.75 16.21 8.45
N ASN A 18 -2.63 15.67 9.27
CA ASN A 18 -2.29 14.70 10.30
C ASN A 18 -3.30 13.56 10.30
N PHE A 19 -2.97 12.47 10.96
CA PHE A 19 -3.83 11.31 11.08
C PHE A 19 -4.52 11.28 12.43
N VAL A 20 -5.77 10.83 12.43
CA VAL A 20 -6.47 10.50 13.66
C VAL A 20 -6.08 9.07 14.04
N PRO A 21 -5.52 8.84 15.22
CA PRO A 21 -5.19 7.49 15.67
C PRO A 21 -6.42 6.59 15.68
N LEU A 22 -6.25 5.34 15.29
CA LEU A 22 -7.31 4.35 15.39
C LEU A 22 -7.61 4.08 16.88
N PRO A 23 -8.90 3.98 17.27
CA PRO A 23 -9.26 3.59 18.61
C PRO A 23 -8.90 2.11 18.86
N GLN A 24 -8.87 1.71 20.12
CA GLN A 24 -8.57 0.33 20.50
C GLN A 24 -9.69 -0.67 20.15
N GLY A 25 -10.86 -0.20 19.76
CA GLY A 25 -11.99 -1.00 19.36
C GLY A 25 -13.19 -0.15 18.98
N VAL A 26 -14.23 -0.80 18.48
CA VAL A 26 -15.48 -0.20 18.02
C VAL A 26 -16.45 -0.04 19.17
N LEU A 27 -17.07 1.14 19.29
CA LEU A 27 -18.20 1.34 20.19
C LEU A 27 -19.51 0.92 19.49
N THR A 28 -20.14 -0.10 20.02
CA THR A 28 -21.41 -0.62 19.51
C THR A 28 -22.60 -0.16 20.34
N VAL A 29 -23.74 -0.02 19.67
CA VAL A 29 -25.03 0.17 20.34
C VAL A 29 -25.54 -1.19 20.81
N PRO A 30 -26.12 -1.31 22.02
CA PRO A 30 -26.62 -2.57 22.55
C PRO A 30 -27.93 -2.99 21.86
N LEU A 31 -27.84 -3.40 20.60
CA LEU A 31 -28.92 -4.02 19.83
C LEU A 31 -28.72 -5.53 19.81
N GLU A 32 -29.83 -6.27 19.91
CA GLU A 32 -29.79 -7.70 19.70
C GLU A 32 -29.69 -8.02 18.20
N GLY A 33 -29.15 -9.21 17.89
CA GLY A 33 -28.97 -9.65 16.52
C GLY A 33 -27.70 -9.09 15.86
N GLY A 34 -27.53 -9.43 14.59
CA GLY A 34 -26.33 -9.13 13.82
C GLY A 34 -26.60 -8.96 12.33
N ARG A 35 -25.55 -9.16 11.52
CA ARG A 35 -25.58 -8.96 10.06
C ARG A 35 -25.37 -10.25 9.28
N ARG A 36 -25.01 -11.34 9.94
CA ARG A 36 -24.49 -12.57 9.29
C ARG A 36 -25.56 -13.28 8.46
N ASP A 37 -26.72 -13.48 9.03
CA ASP A 37 -27.80 -14.23 8.42
C ASP A 37 -29.15 -13.54 8.58
N ASP A 38 -30.18 -14.08 7.94
CA ASP A 38 -31.49 -13.46 7.92
C ASP A 38 -32.19 -13.49 9.29
N GLU A 39 -31.92 -14.50 10.13
CA GLU A 39 -32.48 -14.58 11.47
C GLU A 39 -31.89 -13.50 12.38
N GLU A 40 -30.58 -13.32 12.33
CA GLU A 40 -29.91 -12.25 13.06
C GLU A 40 -30.32 -10.86 12.59
N ARG A 41 -30.49 -10.68 11.27
CA ARG A 41 -30.99 -9.43 10.68
C ARG A 41 -32.41 -9.09 11.14
N GLU A 42 -33.32 -10.08 11.22
CA GLU A 42 -34.68 -9.84 11.73
C GLU A 42 -34.67 -9.51 13.22
N ARG A 43 -33.87 -10.19 14.03
CA ARG A 43 -33.69 -9.82 15.45
C ARG A 43 -33.18 -8.39 15.58
N ALA A 44 -32.20 -8.01 14.77
CA ALA A 44 -31.65 -6.65 14.74
C ALA A 44 -32.70 -5.60 14.37
N LYS A 45 -33.54 -5.85 13.38
CA LYS A 45 -34.62 -4.95 12.99
C LYS A 45 -35.64 -4.77 14.13
N GLN A 46 -35.99 -5.84 14.84
CA GLN A 46 -36.91 -5.78 15.97
C GLN A 46 -36.32 -4.99 17.14
N SER A 47 -35.07 -5.28 17.49
CA SER A 47 -34.34 -4.59 18.54
C SER A 47 -34.17 -3.11 18.21
N TYR A 48 -33.82 -2.78 16.95
CA TYR A 48 -33.73 -1.40 16.48
C TYR A 48 -35.07 -0.67 16.59
N ARG A 49 -36.22 -1.30 16.19
CA ARG A 49 -37.54 -0.70 16.34
C ARG A 49 -37.88 -0.40 17.79
N ALA A 50 -37.60 -1.34 18.69
CA ALA A 50 -37.81 -1.13 20.13
C ALA A 50 -36.92 0.03 20.64
N HIS A 51 -35.66 0.07 20.25
CA HIS A 51 -34.75 1.14 20.62
C HIS A 51 -35.20 2.52 20.13
N VAL A 52 -35.75 2.59 18.92
CA VAL A 52 -36.23 3.82 18.30
C VAL A 52 -37.55 4.32 18.89
N LEU A 53 -38.42 3.40 19.26
CA LEU A 53 -39.73 3.71 19.82
C LEU A 53 -39.74 3.86 21.34
N ALA A 54 -38.58 3.70 21.99
CA ALA A 54 -38.47 3.86 23.43
C ALA A 54 -38.87 5.27 23.89
N ASP A 55 -39.48 5.33 25.05
CA ASP A 55 -39.90 6.59 25.67
C ASP A 55 -38.76 7.59 25.82
N GLY A 56 -39.10 8.86 25.73
CA GLY A 56 -38.14 9.96 25.83
C GLY A 56 -37.38 10.30 24.52
N ARG A 57 -37.69 9.63 23.40
CA ARG A 57 -37.18 10.01 22.09
C ARG A 57 -37.90 11.24 21.56
N VAL A 58 -37.13 12.14 20.95
CA VAL A 58 -37.66 13.39 20.38
C VAL A 58 -37.32 13.50 18.91
N SER A 59 -38.15 14.20 18.17
CA SER A 59 -37.92 14.58 16.78
C SER A 59 -37.83 16.09 16.69
N GLY A 60 -36.96 16.58 15.83
CA GLY A 60 -36.76 18.01 15.65
C GLY A 60 -35.80 18.30 14.49
N TYR A 61 -35.32 19.53 14.43
CA TYR A 61 -34.33 19.95 13.44
C TYR A 61 -33.15 20.63 14.11
N ILE A 62 -32.03 20.60 13.43
CA ILE A 62 -30.80 21.30 13.82
C ILE A 62 -30.44 22.22 12.66
N ALA A 63 -30.43 23.54 12.94
CA ALA A 63 -29.96 24.52 11.96
C ALA A 63 -28.42 24.57 12.01
N LEU A 64 -27.77 24.44 10.84
CA LEU A 64 -26.32 24.48 10.69
C LEU A 64 -25.93 25.67 9.83
N THR A 65 -24.91 26.41 10.27
CA THR A 65 -24.19 27.38 9.44
C THR A 65 -22.81 26.80 9.11
N ILE A 66 -22.49 26.75 7.82
CA ILE A 66 -21.20 26.25 7.34
C ILE A 66 -20.42 27.46 6.81
N GLU A 67 -19.23 27.70 7.36
CA GLU A 67 -18.31 28.72 6.88
C GLU A 67 -17.10 28.02 6.22
N SER A 68 -16.89 28.27 4.92
CA SER A 68 -15.68 27.82 4.25
C SER A 68 -14.52 28.76 4.56
N LYS A 69 -13.41 28.23 5.06
CA LYS A 69 -12.18 29.00 5.32
C LYS A 69 -11.26 29.10 4.11
N THR A 70 -11.49 28.27 3.11
CA THR A 70 -10.78 28.22 1.85
C THR A 70 -11.79 28.06 0.71
N PRO A 71 -11.41 28.31 -0.55
CA PRO A 71 -12.29 28.03 -1.69
C PRO A 71 -12.79 26.60 -1.68
N VAL A 72 -14.07 26.42 -1.94
CA VAL A 72 -14.75 25.11 -1.99
C VAL A 72 -15.31 24.90 -3.39
N PHE A 73 -15.13 23.71 -3.90
CA PHE A 73 -15.75 23.25 -5.15
C PHE A 73 -16.52 21.95 -4.92
N VAL A 74 -17.77 21.94 -5.33
CA VAL A 74 -18.60 20.74 -5.35
C VAL A 74 -19.21 20.61 -6.74
N GLY A 75 -18.75 19.63 -7.52
CA GLY A 75 -19.27 19.35 -8.84
C GLY A 75 -20.63 18.66 -8.82
N ALA A 76 -21.42 18.84 -9.85
CA ALA A 76 -22.70 18.15 -10.01
C ALA A 76 -22.50 16.71 -10.49
N ASP A 77 -21.53 16.50 -11.38
CA ASP A 77 -21.23 15.25 -12.06
C ASP A 77 -19.70 15.21 -12.33
N ALA A 78 -19.19 14.02 -12.58
CA ALA A 78 -17.76 13.80 -12.89
C ALA A 78 -17.32 14.46 -14.23
N GLN A 79 -18.25 14.84 -15.07
CA GLN A 79 -18.00 15.47 -16.38
C GLN A 79 -18.29 16.98 -16.37
N GLU A 80 -18.88 17.52 -15.32
CA GLU A 80 -19.20 18.94 -15.21
C GLU A 80 -18.08 19.73 -14.54
N GLU A 81 -17.56 20.73 -15.25
CA GLU A 81 -16.57 21.68 -14.72
C GLU A 81 -17.21 22.78 -13.84
N ASN A 82 -18.53 22.75 -13.67
CA ASN A 82 -19.26 23.78 -12.97
C ASN A 82 -19.60 23.36 -11.52
N PHE A 83 -19.69 24.36 -10.66
CA PHE A 83 -20.17 24.16 -9.29
C PHE A 83 -21.63 23.69 -9.31
N PHE A 84 -21.99 22.79 -8.39
CA PHE A 84 -23.36 22.30 -8.24
C PHE A 84 -24.37 23.46 -8.08
N SER A 85 -25.21 23.66 -9.06
CA SER A 85 -26.15 24.78 -9.13
C SER A 85 -27.49 24.37 -9.73
N PRO A 86 -28.30 23.55 -9.04
CA PRO A 86 -29.62 23.20 -9.52
C PRO A 86 -30.47 24.46 -9.71
N ASN A 87 -31.10 24.57 -10.88
CA ASN A 87 -31.89 25.75 -11.29
C ASN A 87 -31.10 27.09 -11.29
N GLY A 88 -29.77 27.04 -11.44
CA GLY A 88 -28.91 28.22 -11.45
C GLY A 88 -28.56 28.77 -10.07
N GLU A 89 -28.97 28.14 -9.00
CA GLU A 89 -28.63 28.55 -7.62
C GLU A 89 -27.49 27.67 -7.09
N LEU A 90 -26.41 28.31 -6.64
CA LEU A 90 -25.26 27.61 -6.05
C LEU A 90 -25.68 26.94 -4.74
N ARG A 91 -25.38 25.65 -4.59
CA ARG A 91 -25.74 24.88 -3.38
C ARG A 91 -24.66 23.91 -3.03
N ILE A 92 -24.53 23.59 -1.74
CA ILE A 92 -23.79 22.41 -1.28
C ILE A 92 -24.80 21.27 -1.10
N PRO A 93 -24.69 20.15 -1.84
CA PRO A 93 -25.65 19.07 -1.75
C PRO A 93 -25.80 18.54 -0.32
N GLY A 94 -27.02 18.30 0.12
CA GLY A 94 -27.30 17.67 1.43
C GLY A 94 -26.63 16.28 1.57
N SER A 95 -26.43 15.58 0.46
CA SER A 95 -25.68 14.31 0.44
C SER A 95 -24.21 14.50 0.78
N SER A 96 -23.56 15.57 0.30
CA SER A 96 -22.15 15.91 0.62
C SER A 96 -22.02 16.30 2.10
N ILE A 97 -22.95 17.12 2.61
CA ILE A 97 -22.99 17.50 4.02
C ILE A 97 -23.18 16.25 4.88
N ARG A 98 -24.11 15.38 4.51
CA ARG A 98 -24.35 14.12 5.19
C ARG A 98 -23.11 13.24 5.24
N GLY A 99 -22.40 13.10 4.11
CA GLY A 99 -21.19 12.30 4.02
C GLY A 99 -20.09 12.81 4.95
N MET A 100 -19.86 14.11 4.95
CA MET A 100 -18.90 14.77 5.83
C MET A 100 -19.23 14.55 7.31
N ILE A 101 -20.48 14.84 7.71
CA ILE A 101 -20.93 14.70 9.10
C ILE A 101 -20.89 13.23 9.54
N LYS A 102 -21.33 12.30 8.67
CA LYS A 102 -21.27 10.86 8.97
C LYS A 102 -19.83 10.41 9.24
N ASN A 103 -18.88 10.85 8.44
CA ASN A 103 -17.48 10.48 8.62
C ASN A 103 -16.92 11.03 9.95
N LEU A 104 -17.13 12.30 10.23
CA LEU A 104 -16.73 12.89 11.51
C LEU A 104 -17.40 12.21 12.70
N PHE A 105 -18.69 11.90 12.58
CA PHE A 105 -19.43 11.21 13.62
C PHE A 105 -18.85 9.81 13.89
N LYS A 106 -18.52 9.05 12.84
CA LYS A 106 -17.85 7.75 12.99
C LYS A 106 -16.52 7.86 13.72
N ILE A 107 -15.72 8.86 13.39
CA ILE A 107 -14.43 9.09 14.06
C ILE A 107 -14.65 9.35 15.55
N VAL A 108 -15.54 10.29 15.89
CA VAL A 108 -15.80 10.71 17.28
C VAL A 108 -16.44 9.60 18.11
N THR A 109 -17.25 8.75 17.50
CA THR A 109 -17.94 7.64 18.18
C THR A 109 -17.22 6.31 18.06
N CYS A 110 -15.97 6.29 17.62
CA CYS A 110 -15.20 5.04 17.41
C CYS A 110 -16.00 4.03 16.57
N GLY A 111 -16.55 4.48 15.45
CA GLY A 111 -17.37 3.66 14.56
C GLY A 111 -16.59 2.61 13.79
N ALA A 112 -17.24 1.56 13.34
CA ALA A 112 -16.65 0.46 12.62
C ALA A 112 -16.09 0.87 11.24
N MET A 113 -14.92 0.38 10.90
CA MET A 113 -14.33 0.50 9.55
C MET A 113 -14.71 -0.75 8.72
N ARG A 114 -15.97 -0.81 8.32
CA ARG A 114 -16.50 -1.97 7.57
C ARG A 114 -16.03 -1.95 6.12
N GLY A 115 -15.79 -3.14 5.59
CA GLY A 115 -15.32 -3.30 4.20
C GLY A 115 -13.85 -2.94 3.97
N ALA A 116 -13.20 -2.26 4.89
CA ALA A 116 -11.75 -2.06 4.80
C ALA A 116 -10.99 -3.38 4.99
N GLY A 117 -11.61 -4.34 5.69
CA GLY A 117 -11.02 -5.64 5.98
C GLY A 117 -10.94 -6.55 4.76
N GLU A 118 -12.00 -6.66 3.98
CA GLU A 118 -12.05 -7.59 2.84
C GLU A 118 -11.05 -7.23 1.75
N ASP A 119 -10.83 -5.92 1.51
CA ASP A 119 -9.90 -5.44 0.48
C ASP A 119 -8.43 -5.34 0.97
N TYR A 120 -8.20 -5.25 2.27
CA TYR A 120 -6.87 -4.95 2.83
C TYR A 120 -6.36 -5.96 3.86
N ASN A 121 -7.21 -6.86 4.37
CA ASN A 121 -6.87 -7.75 5.49
C ASN A 121 -5.66 -8.65 5.20
N ASP A 122 -5.59 -9.19 4.01
CA ASP A 122 -4.54 -10.15 3.65
C ASP A 122 -3.47 -9.56 2.74
N ARG A 123 -3.53 -8.24 2.50
CA ARG A 123 -2.64 -7.59 1.55
C ARG A 123 -1.34 -7.19 2.20
N THR A 124 -0.27 -7.84 1.79
CA THR A 124 1.08 -7.45 2.15
C THR A 124 1.51 -6.23 1.33
N LEU A 125 1.88 -5.15 2.00
CA LEU A 125 2.46 -3.98 1.37
C LEU A 125 3.98 -4.09 1.33
N TYR A 126 4.58 -3.55 0.27
CA TYR A 126 6.02 -3.57 0.04
C TYR A 126 6.57 -2.15 -0.03
N PHE A 127 7.77 -1.96 0.47
CA PHE A 127 8.44 -0.67 0.45
C PHE A 127 9.90 -0.76 0.04
N ARG A 128 10.44 0.37 -0.39
CA ARG A 128 11.86 0.58 -0.66
C ARG A 128 12.15 2.06 -0.45
N THR A 129 12.98 2.39 0.53
CA THR A 129 13.33 3.77 0.86
C THR A 129 14.83 3.94 0.82
N MET A 130 15.39 4.29 -0.34
CA MET A 130 16.82 4.47 -0.53
C MET A 130 17.27 5.94 -0.52
N ALA A 131 16.37 6.87 -0.83
CA ALA A 131 16.71 8.25 -1.14
C ALA A 131 16.84 9.15 0.10
N ASP A 132 16.16 8.84 1.18
CA ASP A 132 16.17 9.64 2.41
C ASP A 132 17.08 9.03 3.47
N LYS A 133 18.08 9.80 3.92
CA LYS A 133 19.07 9.33 4.91
C LYS A 133 18.47 9.00 6.27
N ASN A 134 17.33 9.58 6.61
CA ASN A 134 16.73 9.43 7.94
C ASN A 134 15.62 8.36 7.94
N LEU A 135 14.87 8.26 6.86
CA LEU A 135 13.73 7.35 6.73
C LEU A 135 14.13 5.99 6.14
N ASN A 136 15.33 5.88 5.58
CA ASN A 136 15.84 4.60 5.12
C ASN A 136 16.33 3.68 6.25
N LYS A 137 16.32 4.14 7.52
CA LYS A 137 16.89 3.36 8.64
C LYS A 137 16.30 1.97 8.74
N LEU A 138 14.97 1.84 8.63
CA LEU A 138 14.29 0.52 8.67
C LEU A 138 14.70 -0.33 7.47
N TYR A 139 14.62 0.23 6.27
CA TYR A 139 15.01 -0.47 5.06
C TYR A 139 16.51 -0.83 5.06
N ALA A 140 17.37 0.10 5.48
CA ALA A 140 18.80 -0.12 5.56
C ALA A 140 19.18 -1.13 6.64
N ALA A 141 18.47 -1.13 7.79
CA ALA A 141 18.66 -2.14 8.81
C ALA A 141 18.43 -3.56 8.25
N GLU A 142 17.46 -3.71 7.37
CA GLU A 142 17.14 -4.98 6.73
C GLU A 142 18.05 -5.31 5.55
N MET A 143 18.32 -4.36 4.66
CA MET A 143 18.84 -4.61 3.32
C MET A 143 20.26 -4.09 3.07
N ALA A 144 20.79 -3.22 3.91
CA ALA A 144 22.09 -2.60 3.67
C ALA A 144 23.03 -2.74 4.87
N SER A 145 24.29 -2.99 4.58
CA SER A 145 25.40 -2.75 5.49
C SER A 145 26.21 -1.57 4.98
N GLN A 146 26.76 -0.77 5.89
CA GLN A 146 27.67 0.32 5.53
C GLN A 146 29.12 -0.14 5.76
N ASP A 147 29.86 -0.21 4.68
CA ASP A 147 31.31 -0.32 4.74
C ASP A 147 31.94 1.01 4.32
N PHE A 148 33.02 1.37 4.95
CA PHE A 148 33.82 2.51 4.57
C PHE A 148 35.07 2.00 3.83
N VAL A 149 35.25 2.46 2.59
CA VAL A 149 36.51 2.29 1.87
C VAL A 149 37.06 3.68 1.62
N GLY A 150 38.04 4.09 2.44
CA GLY A 150 38.54 5.45 2.46
C GLY A 150 37.48 6.45 2.89
N GLU A 151 37.38 7.59 2.21
CA GLU A 151 36.36 8.62 2.47
C GLU A 151 34.99 8.31 1.82
N ASN A 152 34.91 7.25 1.01
CA ASN A 152 33.71 6.90 0.28
C ASN A 152 32.89 5.84 1.01
N ARG A 153 31.60 6.14 1.20
CA ARG A 153 30.61 5.17 1.69
C ARG A 153 30.22 4.21 0.57
N ILE A 154 30.54 2.95 0.72
CA ILE A 154 30.03 1.90 -0.17
C ILE A 154 28.89 1.18 0.57
N SER A 155 27.70 1.27 0.00
CA SER A 155 26.55 0.53 0.52
C SER A 155 26.63 -0.91 0.00
N LYS A 156 26.89 -1.87 0.90
CA LYS A 156 26.81 -3.30 0.58
C LYS A 156 25.40 -3.81 0.90
N THR A 157 24.92 -4.73 0.08
CA THR A 157 23.66 -5.42 0.37
C THR A 157 23.85 -6.51 1.42
N LYS A 158 22.82 -6.73 2.24
CA LYS A 158 22.69 -7.89 3.12
C LYS A 158 21.94 -9.05 2.44
N SER A 159 21.34 -8.81 1.27
CA SER A 159 20.70 -9.88 0.53
C SER A 159 21.74 -10.81 -0.10
N LYS A 160 21.42 -12.09 -0.14
CA LYS A 160 22.18 -13.13 -0.82
C LYS A 160 21.70 -13.23 -2.26
N ALA A 161 22.57 -13.64 -3.17
CA ALA A 161 22.18 -13.97 -4.53
C ALA A 161 21.82 -15.46 -4.65
N GLY A 162 21.02 -15.77 -5.66
CA GLY A 162 20.63 -17.13 -5.98
C GLY A 162 19.82 -17.18 -7.25
N TYR A 163 19.32 -18.36 -7.54
CA TYR A 163 18.39 -18.61 -8.64
C TYR A 163 17.07 -19.14 -8.06
N LEU A 164 15.99 -18.46 -8.38
CA LEU A 164 14.64 -18.96 -8.13
C LEU A 164 14.34 -20.03 -9.17
N ILE A 165 13.96 -21.22 -8.72
CA ILE A 165 13.65 -22.37 -9.58
C ILE A 165 12.30 -22.97 -9.25
N GLN A 166 11.72 -23.67 -10.24
CA GLN A 166 10.59 -24.56 -10.10
C GLN A 166 10.92 -25.91 -10.73
N GLN A 167 10.40 -26.98 -10.13
CA GLN A 167 10.58 -28.35 -10.60
C GLN A 167 9.32 -28.83 -11.32
N ARG A 168 9.47 -29.85 -12.16
CA ARG A 168 8.40 -30.39 -13.01
C ARG A 168 7.18 -30.86 -12.21
N ASP A 169 7.39 -31.62 -11.19
CA ASP A 169 6.34 -32.30 -10.42
C ASP A 169 6.15 -31.70 -9.02
N ASP A 170 6.72 -30.53 -8.76
CA ASP A 170 6.61 -29.83 -7.50
C ASP A 170 6.17 -28.37 -7.72
N PRO A 171 4.98 -27.99 -7.22
CA PRO A 171 4.46 -26.64 -7.38
C PRO A 171 5.21 -25.58 -6.54
N ARG A 172 6.04 -26.01 -5.62
CA ARG A 172 6.81 -25.11 -4.75
C ARG A 172 7.92 -24.42 -5.52
N CYS A 173 8.30 -23.25 -5.01
CA CYS A 173 9.47 -22.52 -5.48
C CYS A 173 10.65 -22.77 -4.55
N TYR A 174 11.83 -22.82 -5.13
CA TYR A 174 13.09 -23.00 -4.40
C TYR A 174 14.09 -21.94 -4.79
N ILE A 175 15.08 -21.68 -3.95
CA ILE A 175 16.26 -20.89 -4.30
C ILE A 175 17.50 -21.76 -4.22
N CYS A 176 18.27 -21.80 -5.31
CA CYS A 176 19.62 -22.30 -5.33
C CYS A 176 20.58 -21.16 -5.00
N PRO A 177 21.29 -21.18 -3.87
CA PRO A 177 22.24 -20.14 -3.49
C PRO A 177 23.36 -19.99 -4.51
N ALA A 178 23.74 -18.75 -4.80
CA ALA A 178 24.84 -18.43 -5.71
C ALA A 178 25.66 -17.26 -5.18
N ASP A 179 26.93 -17.21 -5.53
CA ASP A 179 27.75 -16.01 -5.36
C ASP A 179 27.47 -15.02 -6.48
N PHE A 180 27.88 -13.76 -6.28
CA PHE A 180 27.73 -12.73 -7.29
C PHE A 180 28.81 -11.66 -7.20
N ASP A 181 29.12 -11.09 -8.36
CA ASP A 181 29.95 -9.91 -8.49
C ASP A 181 29.16 -8.67 -8.86
N VAL A 182 29.61 -7.52 -8.39
CA VAL A 182 29.09 -6.21 -8.81
C VAL A 182 30.06 -5.60 -9.79
N ILE A 183 29.62 -5.47 -11.03
CA ILE A 183 30.45 -4.98 -12.11
C ILE A 183 29.95 -3.60 -12.56
N PRO A 184 30.84 -2.58 -12.60
CA PRO A 184 30.45 -1.27 -13.13
C PRO A 184 30.23 -1.35 -14.65
N ASP A 185 29.09 -0.84 -15.11
CA ASP A 185 28.83 -0.74 -16.54
C ASP A 185 29.60 0.45 -17.13
N ARG A 186 30.60 0.18 -17.89
CA ARG A 186 31.45 1.19 -18.57
C ARG A 186 30.83 1.73 -19.86
N LYS A 187 29.71 1.15 -20.34
CA LYS A 187 29.14 1.48 -21.65
C LYS A 187 28.07 2.56 -21.65
N GLY A 188 27.72 3.12 -20.48
CA GLY A 188 26.95 4.35 -20.38
C GLY A 188 25.64 4.39 -21.17
N GLY A 189 24.92 3.28 -21.29
CA GLY A 189 23.61 3.24 -21.92
C GLY A 189 22.53 3.09 -20.86
N SER A 190 21.38 3.74 -21.06
CA SER A 190 20.19 3.40 -20.26
C SER A 190 19.78 1.96 -20.56
N ARG A 191 20.14 1.06 -19.67
CA ARG A 191 19.70 -0.33 -19.74
C ARG A 191 18.55 -0.49 -18.79
N HIS A 192 17.47 -1.00 -19.32
CA HIS A 192 16.33 -1.44 -18.56
C HIS A 192 16.67 -2.74 -17.78
N PHE A 193 15.76 -3.20 -16.97
CA PHE A 193 15.86 -4.49 -16.29
C PHE A 193 16.06 -5.61 -17.30
N GLU A 194 17.26 -6.15 -17.39
CA GLU A 194 17.61 -7.17 -18.36
C GLU A 194 18.41 -8.28 -17.66
N VAL A 195 18.17 -9.52 -18.07
CA VAL A 195 18.97 -10.67 -17.70
C VAL A 195 19.61 -11.22 -18.97
N VAL A 196 20.92 -11.25 -18.98
CA VAL A 196 21.70 -11.91 -20.04
C VAL A 196 22.20 -13.25 -19.50
N TRP A 197 21.69 -14.33 -20.07
CA TRP A 197 22.12 -15.69 -19.74
C TRP A 197 23.41 -16.02 -20.43
N GLY A 198 24.29 -16.77 -19.77
CA GLY A 198 25.56 -17.21 -20.34
C GLY A 198 25.34 -17.95 -21.64
N ALA A 199 25.90 -17.41 -22.71
CA ALA A 199 25.81 -18.02 -24.04
C ALA A 199 26.67 -19.30 -24.18
N ASP A 200 27.54 -19.52 -23.23
CA ASP A 200 28.57 -20.58 -23.19
C ASP A 200 28.16 -21.79 -22.36
N GLY A 201 26.92 -21.80 -21.81
CA GLY A 201 26.48 -22.87 -20.91
C GLY A 201 27.14 -22.84 -19.54
N SER A 202 27.76 -21.70 -19.16
CA SER A 202 28.48 -21.57 -17.88
C SER A 202 27.58 -21.61 -16.64
N GLY A 203 26.26 -21.61 -16.83
CA GLY A 203 25.32 -21.51 -15.70
C GLY A 203 25.30 -20.13 -15.02
N GLU A 204 25.90 -19.12 -15.64
CA GLU A 204 25.98 -17.74 -15.12
C GLU A 204 24.91 -16.84 -15.75
N ALA A 205 24.46 -15.85 -15.00
CA ALA A 205 23.56 -14.83 -15.51
C ALA A 205 24.04 -13.42 -15.13
N SER A 206 23.98 -12.49 -16.06
CA SER A 206 24.23 -11.07 -15.82
C SER A 206 22.92 -10.32 -15.70
N CYS A 207 22.70 -9.69 -14.55
CA CYS A 207 21.47 -8.96 -14.24
C CYS A 207 21.72 -7.47 -14.25
N TYR A 208 21.05 -6.75 -15.13
CA TYR A 208 21.08 -5.29 -15.21
C TYR A 208 19.87 -4.73 -14.46
N THR A 209 20.12 -3.84 -13.49
CA THR A 209 19.07 -3.31 -12.61
C THR A 209 18.94 -1.80 -12.78
N GLY A 210 17.90 -1.37 -13.45
CA GLY A 210 17.35 -0.01 -13.42
C GLY A 210 17.96 0.99 -14.39
N GLU A 211 17.18 2.03 -14.65
CA GLU A 211 17.62 3.25 -15.30
C GLU A 211 18.39 4.13 -14.31
N MET A 212 19.69 4.11 -14.35
CA MET A 212 20.50 5.14 -13.70
C MET A 212 21.43 5.73 -14.74
N SER A 213 21.13 6.92 -15.19
CA SER A 213 21.86 7.65 -16.23
C SER A 213 23.33 7.90 -15.96
N SER A 214 23.84 7.62 -14.77
CA SER A 214 25.25 7.91 -14.43
C SER A 214 25.96 6.87 -13.55
N LYS A 215 25.29 5.84 -13.07
CA LYS A 215 25.83 4.85 -12.13
C LYS A 215 25.25 3.45 -12.34
N SER A 216 25.09 3.02 -13.56
CA SER A 216 24.64 1.68 -13.83
C SER A 216 25.69 0.66 -13.40
N THR A 217 25.33 -0.16 -12.45
CA THR A 217 26.06 -1.37 -12.10
C THR A 217 25.19 -2.55 -12.45
N TYR A 218 25.79 -3.60 -12.98
CA TYR A 218 25.09 -4.87 -13.09
C TYR A 218 25.67 -5.87 -12.11
N THR A 219 24.95 -6.93 -11.86
CA THR A 219 25.41 -8.06 -11.05
C THR A 219 25.57 -9.27 -11.94
N LYS A 220 26.68 -9.97 -11.76
CA LYS A 220 26.92 -11.27 -12.40
C LYS A 220 26.71 -12.33 -11.34
N HIS A 221 25.70 -13.20 -11.55
CA HIS A 221 25.43 -14.35 -10.70
C HIS A 221 26.28 -15.51 -11.18
N HIS A 222 27.04 -16.11 -10.27
CA HIS A 222 27.82 -17.30 -10.57
C HIS A 222 26.93 -18.55 -10.63
N SER A 223 27.42 -19.60 -11.25
CA SER A 223 26.73 -20.89 -11.28
C SER A 223 26.61 -21.46 -9.87
N PRO A 224 25.40 -21.81 -9.42
CA PRO A 224 25.20 -22.38 -8.10
C PRO A 224 25.43 -23.88 -8.10
N ASN A 225 25.40 -24.46 -6.92
CA ASN A 225 25.12 -25.88 -6.80
C ASN A 225 23.61 -26.11 -6.97
N TRP A 226 23.16 -26.55 -8.13
CA TRP A 226 21.76 -26.79 -8.45
C TRP A 226 21.09 -27.85 -7.57
N MET A 227 21.86 -28.67 -6.87
CA MET A 227 21.36 -29.66 -5.90
C MET A 227 21.02 -29.05 -4.54
N GLU A 228 21.57 -27.87 -4.22
CA GLU A 228 21.24 -27.14 -3.02
C GLU A 228 20.00 -26.29 -3.23
N ARG A 229 18.86 -26.73 -2.68
CA ARG A 229 17.56 -26.15 -2.91
C ARG A 229 16.92 -25.73 -1.59
N ILE A 230 16.78 -24.46 -1.36
CA ILE A 230 16.13 -23.90 -0.18
C ILE A 230 14.67 -23.66 -0.55
N PRO A 231 13.69 -24.32 0.11
CA PRO A 231 12.29 -24.11 -0.18
C PRO A 231 11.86 -22.68 0.22
N ILE A 232 11.04 -22.05 -0.60
CA ILE A 232 10.41 -20.78 -0.26
C ILE A 232 9.06 -21.07 0.37
N PRO A 233 8.74 -20.54 1.55
CA PRO A 233 7.41 -20.69 2.14
C PRO A 233 6.32 -20.18 1.20
N ASP A 234 5.21 -20.89 1.11
CA ASP A 234 4.09 -20.54 0.21
C ASP A 234 3.53 -19.13 0.52
N SER A 235 3.52 -18.75 1.80
CA SER A 235 3.13 -17.40 2.23
C SER A 235 4.03 -16.31 1.63
N VAL A 236 5.33 -16.56 1.50
CA VAL A 236 6.29 -15.62 0.90
C VAL A 236 6.09 -15.52 -0.62
N VAL A 237 5.81 -16.64 -1.28
CA VAL A 237 5.50 -16.66 -2.71
C VAL A 237 4.19 -15.92 -2.97
N GLN A 238 3.18 -16.17 -2.15
CA GLN A 238 1.88 -15.51 -2.25
C GLN A 238 2.00 -14.01 -2.04
N ALA A 239 2.66 -13.58 -0.96
CA ALA A 239 2.93 -12.17 -0.70
C ALA A 239 3.67 -11.51 -1.88
N TYR A 240 4.66 -12.20 -2.47
CA TYR A 240 5.35 -11.69 -3.65
C TYR A 240 4.40 -11.49 -4.84
N ARG A 241 3.47 -12.42 -5.09
CA ARG A 241 2.48 -12.31 -6.18
C ARG A 241 1.48 -11.16 -5.95
N GLU A 242 1.15 -10.89 -4.71
CA GLU A 242 0.20 -9.83 -4.31
C GLU A 242 0.76 -8.42 -4.37
N ASP A 243 2.07 -8.24 -4.49
CA ASP A 243 2.67 -6.90 -4.63
C ASP A 243 2.31 -6.25 -5.97
N ILE A 244 1.13 -5.64 -6.01
CA ILE A 244 0.64 -4.89 -7.19
C ILE A 244 1.39 -3.58 -7.44
N SER A 245 2.18 -3.12 -6.47
CA SER A 245 2.95 -1.88 -6.58
C SER A 245 4.32 -2.10 -7.21
N ARG A 246 4.64 -3.33 -7.58
CA ARG A 246 5.87 -3.66 -8.26
C ARG A 246 5.84 -3.11 -9.69
N ASN A 247 6.80 -2.24 -9.96
CA ASN A 247 7.06 -1.75 -11.30
C ASN A 247 8.34 -2.42 -11.82
N GLY A 248 8.34 -2.84 -13.07
CA GLY A 248 9.51 -3.48 -13.68
C GLY A 248 9.45 -5.00 -13.63
N VAL A 249 10.55 -5.63 -13.21
CA VAL A 249 10.71 -7.09 -13.28
C VAL A 249 9.85 -7.82 -12.28
N ASP A 250 9.03 -8.73 -12.78
CA ASP A 250 8.35 -9.75 -12.00
C ASP A 250 9.04 -11.10 -12.22
N LEU A 251 9.60 -11.69 -11.16
CA LEU A 251 10.33 -12.94 -11.25
C LEU A 251 9.46 -14.15 -11.58
N LEU A 252 8.16 -14.06 -11.31
CA LEU A 252 7.21 -15.16 -11.50
C LEU A 252 6.37 -15.00 -12.77
N ASN A 253 6.27 -13.77 -13.30
CA ASN A 253 5.47 -13.46 -14.48
C ASN A 253 6.31 -12.77 -15.55
N GLU A 254 6.11 -13.17 -16.80
CA GLU A 254 6.73 -12.52 -17.97
C GLU A 254 5.96 -11.32 -18.50
N LYS A 255 4.85 -11.01 -17.86
CA LYS A 255 3.99 -9.88 -18.20
C LYS A 255 3.87 -8.90 -17.03
N ASP A 256 3.84 -7.64 -17.33
CA ASP A 256 3.55 -6.61 -16.34
C ASP A 256 2.05 -6.58 -15.96
N LYS A 257 1.68 -5.66 -15.08
CA LYS A 257 0.29 -5.48 -14.65
C LYS A 257 -0.70 -5.12 -15.77
N ASN A 258 -0.20 -4.65 -16.91
CA ASN A 258 -1.00 -4.31 -18.08
C ASN A 258 -1.07 -5.46 -19.09
N GLY A 259 -0.36 -6.56 -18.84
CA GLY A 259 -0.26 -7.71 -19.72
C GLY A 259 0.80 -7.56 -20.81
N ASP A 260 1.61 -6.50 -20.77
CA ASP A 260 2.72 -6.28 -21.70
C ASP A 260 3.92 -7.16 -21.32
N PRO A 261 4.69 -7.67 -22.28
CA PRO A 261 5.90 -8.43 -21.99
C PRO A 261 6.88 -7.59 -21.17
N THR A 262 7.30 -8.11 -20.04
CA THR A 262 8.42 -7.49 -19.30
C THR A 262 9.71 -7.75 -20.07
N HIS A 263 10.67 -6.82 -19.99
CA HIS A 263 12.01 -7.00 -20.58
C HIS A 263 12.83 -8.10 -19.88
N PHE A 264 12.16 -8.86 -19.04
CA PHE A 264 12.74 -9.89 -18.23
C PHE A 264 12.38 -11.27 -18.78
N VAL A 265 13.39 -12.06 -19.09
CA VAL A 265 13.23 -13.41 -19.65
C VAL A 265 13.76 -14.42 -18.65
N SER A 266 12.85 -15.13 -17.98
CA SER A 266 13.17 -16.38 -17.31
C SER A 266 13.50 -17.46 -18.35
N ILE A 267 14.32 -18.43 -17.98
CA ILE A 267 14.44 -19.64 -18.79
C ILE A 267 13.43 -20.69 -18.32
N ARG A 268 12.86 -21.40 -19.28
CA ARG A 268 11.79 -22.38 -19.02
C ARG A 268 11.99 -23.68 -19.78
N ASN A 269 11.39 -24.74 -19.26
CA ASN A 269 11.32 -26.07 -19.84
C ASN A 269 12.69 -26.60 -20.26
N GLU A 270 12.84 -27.09 -21.49
CA GLU A 270 14.07 -27.69 -22.02
C GLU A 270 15.28 -26.74 -21.89
N ARG A 271 15.08 -25.43 -22.04
CA ARG A 271 16.16 -24.46 -21.87
C ARG A 271 16.60 -24.35 -20.42
N ALA A 272 15.69 -24.42 -19.46
CA ALA A 272 16.02 -24.46 -18.05
C ALA A 272 16.77 -25.74 -17.69
N ALA A 273 16.28 -26.88 -18.14
CA ALA A 273 16.94 -28.17 -17.95
C ALA A 273 18.37 -28.21 -18.53
N ALA A 274 18.54 -27.67 -19.74
CA ALA A 274 19.86 -27.60 -20.37
C ALA A 274 20.82 -26.64 -19.67
N PHE A 275 20.31 -25.52 -19.17
CA PHE A 275 21.13 -24.53 -18.47
C PHE A 275 21.58 -25.02 -17.09
N THR A 276 20.74 -25.78 -16.40
CA THR A 276 21.01 -26.28 -15.05
C THR A 276 21.64 -27.68 -15.03
N ASP A 277 21.71 -28.33 -16.18
CA ASP A 277 22.06 -29.74 -16.32
C ASP A 277 21.17 -30.64 -15.42
N ASP A 278 19.92 -30.24 -15.25
CA ASP A 278 18.93 -30.96 -14.43
C ASP A 278 17.57 -31.00 -15.15
N PRO A 279 17.11 -32.17 -15.59
CA PRO A 279 15.87 -32.32 -16.35
C PRO A 279 14.61 -32.02 -15.55
N ASP A 280 14.70 -31.99 -14.22
CA ASP A 280 13.57 -31.73 -13.35
C ASP A 280 13.34 -30.22 -13.17
N ILE A 281 14.34 -29.38 -13.44
CA ILE A 281 14.18 -27.93 -13.37
C ILE A 281 13.50 -27.44 -14.65
N VAL A 282 12.28 -26.93 -14.50
CA VAL A 282 11.46 -26.39 -15.60
C VAL A 282 11.41 -24.88 -15.65
N PHE A 283 11.94 -24.21 -14.64
CA PHE A 283 12.01 -22.76 -14.55
C PHE A 283 13.23 -22.32 -13.76
N ALA A 284 13.95 -21.33 -14.24
CA ALA A 284 15.03 -20.71 -13.50
C ALA A 284 15.15 -19.22 -13.82
N VAL A 285 15.46 -18.42 -12.78
CA VAL A 285 15.63 -16.98 -12.86
C VAL A 285 16.56 -16.48 -11.76
N PRO A 286 17.54 -15.61 -12.06
CA PRO A 286 18.39 -15.04 -11.02
C PRO A 286 17.61 -14.12 -10.11
N CYS A 287 17.87 -14.21 -8.83
CA CYS A 287 17.20 -13.39 -7.80
C CYS A 287 18.16 -13.00 -6.69
N PHE A 288 17.69 -12.11 -5.83
CA PHE A 288 18.26 -11.85 -4.52
C PHE A 288 17.24 -12.24 -3.46
N TYR A 289 17.72 -12.73 -2.33
CA TYR A 289 16.86 -13.19 -1.26
C TYR A 289 17.47 -12.89 0.12
N LYS A 290 16.64 -12.97 1.14
CA LYS A 290 17.05 -12.89 2.53
C LYS A 290 16.52 -14.09 3.30
N GLN A 291 17.35 -14.57 4.22
CA GLN A 291 17.01 -15.64 5.13
C GLN A 291 16.93 -15.10 6.55
N GLU A 292 16.05 -15.63 7.33
CA GLU A 292 16.02 -15.47 8.77
C GLU A 292 17.13 -16.32 9.45
N LYS A 293 17.26 -16.17 10.76
CA LYS A 293 18.27 -16.90 11.54
C LYS A 293 18.03 -18.42 11.54
N ASN A 294 16.79 -18.85 11.37
CA ASN A 294 16.40 -20.26 11.26
C ASN A 294 16.70 -20.88 9.88
N GLY A 295 17.12 -20.06 8.92
CA GLY A 295 17.43 -20.49 7.56
C GLY A 295 16.27 -20.35 6.56
N ASP A 296 15.06 -20.00 7.00
CA ASP A 296 13.91 -19.81 6.13
C ASP A 296 14.04 -18.54 5.29
N ILE A 297 13.54 -18.59 4.06
CA ILE A 297 13.49 -17.42 3.18
C ILE A 297 12.33 -16.54 3.62
N CYS A 298 12.64 -15.28 4.01
CA CYS A 298 11.62 -14.33 4.45
C CYS A 298 11.11 -13.42 3.31
N HIS A 299 11.92 -13.13 2.32
CA HIS A 299 11.52 -12.41 1.10
C HIS A 299 12.60 -12.54 0.01
N PHE A 300 12.19 -12.27 -1.22
CA PHE A 300 13.07 -12.28 -2.39
C PHE A 300 12.65 -11.21 -3.41
N GLY A 301 13.52 -10.93 -4.37
CA GLY A 301 13.24 -9.96 -5.42
C GLY A 301 14.35 -9.86 -6.44
N PHE A 302 14.17 -8.98 -7.42
CA PHE A 302 15.16 -8.69 -8.43
C PHE A 302 16.07 -7.52 -8.02
N GLY A 303 17.38 -7.73 -8.15
CA GLY A 303 18.37 -6.74 -7.78
C GLY A 303 18.70 -6.71 -6.28
N ARG A 304 19.87 -6.16 -5.94
CA ARG A 304 20.42 -6.19 -4.57
C ARG A 304 19.59 -5.47 -3.51
N PHE A 305 18.81 -4.48 -3.94
CA PHE A 305 17.98 -3.63 -3.09
C PHE A 305 16.56 -3.66 -3.63
N TYR A 306 15.95 -4.82 -3.58
CA TYR A 306 14.56 -5.02 -3.97
C TYR A 306 13.59 -4.48 -2.91
N ARG A 307 12.32 -4.44 -3.23
CA ARG A 307 11.26 -4.04 -2.29
C ARG A 307 11.02 -5.17 -1.31
N ILE A 308 10.91 -4.80 -0.03
CA ILE A 308 10.65 -5.75 1.05
C ILE A 308 9.24 -5.54 1.62
N PRO A 309 8.60 -6.60 2.14
CA PRO A 309 7.30 -6.47 2.78
C PRO A 309 7.39 -5.70 4.10
N TYR A 310 6.31 -5.02 4.47
CA TYR A 310 6.12 -4.59 5.84
C TYR A 310 5.88 -5.82 6.75
N HIS A 311 6.27 -5.71 8.01
CA HIS A 311 6.09 -6.78 8.99
C HIS A 311 4.62 -7.06 9.30
N HIS A 312 3.78 -6.05 9.15
CA HIS A 312 2.34 -6.13 9.43
C HIS A 312 1.54 -5.68 8.22
N SER A 313 0.44 -6.36 7.95
CA SER A 313 -0.54 -5.95 6.96
C SER A 313 -1.40 -4.80 7.48
N ILE A 314 -2.11 -4.10 6.59
CA ILE A 314 -3.11 -3.10 7.02
C ILE A 314 -4.21 -3.79 7.83
N GLY A 315 -4.61 -5.01 7.42
CA GLY A 315 -5.62 -5.78 8.10
C GLY A 315 -5.30 -6.05 9.57
N GLU A 316 -4.05 -6.40 9.88
CA GLU A 316 -3.61 -6.62 11.27
C GLU A 316 -3.76 -5.37 12.14
N HIS A 317 -3.58 -4.18 11.57
CA HIS A 317 -3.79 -2.91 12.30
C HIS A 317 -5.27 -2.54 12.48
N VAL A 318 -6.17 -3.06 11.67
CA VAL A 318 -7.60 -2.72 11.70
C VAL A 318 -8.50 -3.87 12.18
N LEU A 319 -7.92 -5.00 12.60
CA LEU A 319 -8.67 -6.18 13.08
C LEU A 319 -9.73 -5.85 14.13
N ASN A 320 -9.41 -4.96 15.07
CA ASN A 320 -10.32 -4.55 16.14
C ASN A 320 -11.34 -3.48 15.71
N MET A 321 -11.29 -3.06 14.43
CA MET A 321 -12.16 -2.02 13.89
C MET A 321 -13.38 -2.58 13.16
N ASP A 322 -13.51 -3.90 13.07
CA ASP A 322 -14.71 -4.56 12.55
C ASP A 322 -15.55 -5.17 13.68
N THR A 323 -16.84 -5.29 13.44
CA THR A 323 -17.79 -5.87 14.38
C THR A 323 -19.05 -6.34 13.67
N ASP A 324 -19.62 -7.45 14.11
CA ASP A 324 -20.96 -7.89 13.68
C ASP A 324 -22.08 -7.02 14.25
N GLY A 325 -21.80 -6.30 15.33
CA GLY A 325 -22.72 -5.37 15.97
C GLY A 325 -22.96 -4.10 15.14
N PHE A 326 -23.69 -3.18 15.69
CA PHE A 326 -24.06 -1.90 15.07
C PHE A 326 -23.41 -0.75 15.80
N ASP A 327 -22.68 0.09 15.07
CA ASP A 327 -22.12 1.31 15.64
C ASP A 327 -23.18 2.43 15.69
N TYR A 328 -22.86 3.53 16.34
CA TYR A 328 -23.76 4.69 16.47
C TYR A 328 -24.10 5.31 15.11
N ALA A 329 -23.18 5.24 14.14
CA ALA A 329 -23.45 5.74 12.80
C ALA A 329 -24.45 4.87 12.04
N ASP A 330 -24.42 3.55 12.22
CA ASP A 330 -25.43 2.65 11.66
C ASP A 330 -26.82 2.99 12.17
N VAL A 331 -26.94 3.27 13.45
CA VAL A 331 -28.22 3.60 14.08
C VAL A 331 -28.80 4.92 13.58
N LEU A 332 -27.96 5.94 13.40
CA LEU A 332 -28.42 7.27 13.00
C LEU A 332 -28.51 7.47 11.49
N PHE A 333 -27.47 7.03 10.75
CA PHE A 333 -27.37 7.28 9.31
C PHE A 333 -27.94 6.15 8.46
N GLY A 334 -28.43 5.10 9.08
CA GLY A 334 -29.00 3.94 8.42
C GLY A 334 -27.99 2.84 8.12
N CYS A 335 -28.52 1.64 8.02
CA CYS A 335 -27.78 0.43 7.71
C CYS A 335 -28.41 -0.23 6.49
N LYS A 336 -27.61 -0.48 5.44
CA LYS A 336 -28.08 -1.08 4.19
C LYS A 336 -28.85 -2.38 4.48
N GLU A 337 -30.00 -2.57 3.83
CA GLU A 337 -30.89 -3.74 3.95
C GLU A 337 -31.57 -3.94 5.30
N LEU A 338 -31.26 -3.12 6.30
CA LEU A 338 -31.85 -3.24 7.64
C LEU A 338 -32.81 -2.10 7.97
N TRP A 339 -32.33 -0.85 7.97
CA TRP A 339 -33.17 0.33 8.26
C TRP A 339 -32.63 1.59 7.57
N ALA A 340 -33.53 2.50 7.30
CA ALA A 340 -33.25 3.80 6.70
C ALA A 340 -32.59 4.76 7.69
N SER A 341 -31.98 5.82 7.15
CA SER A 341 -31.44 6.91 7.94
C SER A 341 -32.53 7.62 8.74
N ARG A 342 -32.22 7.97 9.98
CA ARG A 342 -33.07 8.83 10.83
C ARG A 342 -32.81 10.32 10.62
N LEU A 343 -31.74 10.63 9.90
CA LEU A 343 -31.33 11.99 9.62
C LEU A 343 -31.60 12.31 8.16
N ALA A 344 -32.28 13.40 7.91
CA ALA A 344 -32.42 14.02 6.60
C ALA A 344 -31.56 15.29 6.55
N PHE A 345 -30.91 15.53 5.42
CA PHE A 345 -30.06 16.68 5.19
C PHE A 345 -30.62 17.46 4.01
N THR A 346 -30.86 18.75 4.22
CA THR A 346 -31.19 19.67 3.14
C THR A 346 -29.90 20.19 2.50
N ASP A 347 -30.04 20.72 1.29
CA ASP A 347 -28.90 21.43 0.66
C ASP A 347 -28.54 22.66 1.46
N GLY A 348 -27.25 22.95 1.49
CA GLY A 348 -26.72 24.19 2.05
C GLY A 348 -26.92 25.33 1.05
N MET A 349 -27.66 26.35 1.47
CA MET A 349 -27.88 27.57 0.68
C MET A 349 -26.91 28.67 1.09
N PRO A 350 -26.37 29.45 0.16
CA PRO A 350 -25.55 30.61 0.51
C PRO A 350 -26.39 31.63 1.27
N THR A 351 -25.84 32.18 2.36
CA THR A 351 -26.48 33.23 3.14
C THR A 351 -26.24 34.61 2.54
N GLU A 352 -25.21 34.75 1.72
CA GLU A 352 -24.80 35.96 1.03
C GLU A 352 -24.43 35.63 -0.42
N THR A 353 -24.28 36.65 -1.26
CA THR A 353 -23.80 36.43 -2.64
C THR A 353 -22.40 35.80 -2.62
N PRO A 354 -22.23 34.56 -3.14
CA PRO A 354 -20.96 33.90 -3.12
C PRO A 354 -19.90 34.66 -3.92
N LYS A 355 -18.69 34.73 -3.36
CA LYS A 355 -17.54 35.21 -4.11
C LYS A 355 -16.98 34.07 -4.93
N MET A 356 -17.00 34.23 -6.25
CA MET A 356 -16.40 33.25 -7.15
C MET A 356 -14.92 33.59 -7.35
N GLU A 357 -14.07 32.58 -7.23
CA GLU A 357 -12.66 32.71 -7.62
C GLU A 357 -12.49 32.37 -9.09
N THR A 358 -11.36 32.79 -9.65
CA THR A 358 -10.99 32.41 -11.01
C THR A 358 -10.84 30.89 -11.09
N ALA A 359 -11.42 30.29 -12.14
CA ALA A 359 -11.29 28.85 -12.35
C ALA A 359 -9.80 28.42 -12.36
N ALA A 360 -9.49 27.47 -11.51
CA ALA A 360 -8.15 26.87 -11.43
C ALA A 360 -8.26 25.38 -11.67
N TYR A 361 -7.37 24.84 -12.47
CA TYR A 361 -7.24 23.40 -12.65
C TYR A 361 -6.36 22.86 -11.52
N PRO A 362 -6.90 22.05 -10.60
CA PRO A 362 -6.08 21.43 -9.57
C PRO A 362 -5.07 20.49 -10.23
N GLN A 363 -3.88 20.40 -9.66
CA GLN A 363 -2.91 19.41 -10.12
C GLN A 363 -3.45 18.00 -9.84
N ILE A 364 -3.24 17.11 -10.82
CA ILE A 364 -3.58 15.70 -10.65
C ILE A 364 -2.73 15.14 -9.50
N LEU A 365 -3.41 14.68 -8.46
CA LEU A 365 -2.75 14.00 -7.36
C LEU A 365 -2.35 12.59 -7.81
N SER A 366 -1.09 12.25 -7.59
CA SER A 366 -0.64 10.88 -7.78
C SER A 366 -1.30 9.94 -6.76
N GLU A 367 -1.43 8.67 -7.12
CA GLU A 367 -1.84 7.65 -6.16
C GLU A 367 -0.96 7.70 -4.89
N PRO A 368 -1.54 7.50 -3.70
CA PRO A 368 -0.77 7.32 -2.49
C PRO A 368 0.22 6.16 -2.69
N LYS A 369 1.50 6.44 -2.47
CA LYS A 369 2.54 5.41 -2.59
C LYS A 369 2.84 4.84 -1.21
N PRO A 370 2.53 3.58 -0.94
CA PRO A 370 2.83 2.93 0.35
C PRO A 370 4.31 3.00 0.73
N THR A 371 5.16 3.25 -0.27
CA THR A 371 6.62 3.40 -0.08
C THR A 371 7.04 4.77 0.40
N SER A 372 6.14 5.74 0.43
CA SER A 372 6.44 7.11 0.88
C SER A 372 6.09 7.26 2.36
N VAL A 373 6.93 6.70 3.21
CA VAL A 373 6.74 6.67 4.67
C VAL A 373 6.49 8.08 5.25
N GLN A 374 7.10 9.12 4.66
CA GLN A 374 6.90 10.50 5.11
C GLN A 374 5.44 10.96 5.08
N LEU A 375 4.65 10.43 4.14
CA LEU A 375 3.25 10.79 3.98
C LEU A 375 2.35 10.19 5.06
N TYR A 376 2.85 9.20 5.80
CA TYR A 376 2.07 8.42 6.77
C TYR A 376 2.57 8.59 8.21
N LEU A 377 3.51 9.50 8.44
CA LEU A 377 4.01 9.79 9.78
C LEU A 377 3.00 10.65 10.55
N GLU A 378 2.75 10.26 11.79
CA GLU A 378 1.98 11.08 12.72
C GLU A 378 2.75 12.36 13.05
N GLN A 379 2.06 13.49 13.00
CA GLN A 379 2.63 14.78 13.35
C GLN A 379 2.45 15.03 14.86
N LEU A 380 3.55 15.21 15.57
CA LEU A 380 3.51 15.48 17.03
C LEU A 380 2.99 16.88 17.38
N SER A 381 2.88 17.78 16.40
CA SER A 381 2.29 19.09 16.58
C SER A 381 1.49 19.46 15.35
N LEU A 382 0.30 19.99 15.55
CA LEU A 382 -0.48 20.62 14.48
C LEU A 382 0.33 21.78 13.91
N ILE A 383 0.52 21.76 12.61
CA ILE A 383 1.04 22.94 11.91
C ILE A 383 -0.11 23.92 11.90
N HIS A 384 0.06 25.01 12.59
CA HIS A 384 -0.82 26.16 12.40
C HIS A 384 -0.55 26.71 10.99
N ILE A 385 -1.46 26.44 10.08
CA ILE A 385 -1.52 27.04 8.76
C ILE A 385 -2.04 28.49 8.94
#